data_fbe67ec64a5dd50a33385871ba0f7323
#
_entry.id   fbe67ec64a5dd50a33385871ba0f7323
#
_cell.length_a   1.000
_cell.length_b   1.000
_cell.length_c   1.000
_cell.angle_alpha   90.00
_cell.angle_beta   90.00
_cell.angle_gamma   90.00
#
_symmetry.space_group_name_H-M   'P 1'
#
loop_
_entity.id
_entity.type
_entity.pdbx_description
1 polymer ?
#
loop_
_entity_poly.entity_id
_entity_poly.type
_entity_poly.pdbx_seq_one_letter_code
_entity_poly.pdbx_strand_id
1 'polypeptide(L)'
;MSDYIRLIISDLHIGSLHAKEDLLCDMLEEVHFDELILAGDIIDFIKVPTFTKRTIKFIETLKNKGKPIIYVIGNHDINLTEFENETIGGVKFVSKYQFSYCDRTYRVMHGHQFDTGIVTWKFFMKIISIFQDFLERRLRWDMASWLVKHKLKKRKLRRVWDILKWNKEAD
;
A
#
# COMPACT_ATOMS: atom_id res chain seq x y z
N MET A 1 24.55 12.59 -17.78
CA MET A 1 24.29 11.54 -16.77
C MET A 1 22.82 11.22 -16.90
N SER A 2 22.44 10.00 -17.21
CA SER A 2 21.02 9.60 -17.18
C SER A 2 20.55 9.64 -15.73
N ASP A 3 19.46 10.33 -15.47
CA ASP A 3 18.87 10.39 -14.13
C ASP A 3 18.42 8.99 -13.72
N TYR A 4 18.86 8.53 -12.55
CA TYR A 4 18.44 7.24 -11.99
C TYR A 4 17.03 7.37 -11.43
N ILE A 5 16.07 6.67 -12.02
CA ILE A 5 14.65 6.79 -11.72
C ILE A 5 14.23 5.68 -10.75
N ARG A 6 13.75 6.07 -9.57
CA ARG A 6 13.11 5.17 -8.60
C ARG A 6 11.61 5.33 -8.64
N LEU A 7 10.90 4.25 -8.93
CA LEU A 7 9.44 4.21 -8.84
C LEU A 7 9.04 3.66 -7.47
N ILE A 8 8.23 4.41 -6.72
CA ILE A 8 7.75 4.00 -5.40
C ILE A 8 6.23 3.85 -5.46
N ILE A 9 5.74 2.68 -5.09
CA ILE A 9 4.31 2.34 -5.09
C ILE A 9 3.96 1.69 -3.74
N SER A 10 2.79 2.00 -3.18
CA SER A 10 2.32 1.41 -1.91
C SER A 10 0.82 1.08 -1.95
N ASP A 11 0.36 0.30 -0.97
CA ASP A 11 -1.06 0.06 -0.69
C ASP A 11 -1.84 -0.50 -1.89
N LEU A 12 -1.27 -1.43 -2.61
CA LEU A 12 -1.87 -2.04 -3.79
C LEU A 12 -2.96 -3.05 -3.45
N HIS A 13 -2.81 -3.75 -2.33
CA HIS A 13 -3.74 -4.79 -1.85
C HIS A 13 -4.15 -5.78 -2.93
N ILE A 14 -3.16 -6.26 -3.70
CA ILE A 14 -3.36 -7.20 -4.82
C ILE A 14 -4.07 -8.44 -4.32
N GLY A 15 -5.08 -8.87 -5.07
CA GLY A 15 -5.99 -9.95 -4.69
C GLY A 15 -7.27 -9.47 -4.03
N SER A 16 -7.35 -8.23 -3.54
CA SER A 16 -8.59 -7.67 -3.02
C SER A 16 -9.58 -7.33 -4.15
N LEU A 17 -10.88 -7.21 -3.82
CA LEU A 17 -11.93 -6.87 -4.81
C LEU A 17 -11.76 -5.46 -5.40
N HIS A 18 -11.03 -4.59 -4.72
CA HIS A 18 -10.86 -3.19 -5.12
C HIS A 18 -9.52 -2.91 -5.78
N ALA A 19 -8.62 -3.89 -5.79
CA ALA A 19 -7.33 -3.76 -6.46
C ALA A 19 -7.52 -3.58 -7.97
N LYS A 20 -6.71 -2.71 -8.57
CA LYS A 20 -6.74 -2.38 -9.99
C LYS A 20 -5.53 -3.00 -10.70
N GLU A 21 -5.39 -4.34 -10.56
CA GLU A 21 -4.20 -5.06 -11.00
C GLU A 21 -3.92 -4.90 -12.49
N ASP A 22 -4.96 -4.92 -13.35
CA ASP A 22 -4.77 -4.78 -14.79
C ASP A 22 -4.20 -3.40 -15.12
N LEU A 23 -4.79 -2.34 -14.56
CA LEU A 23 -4.33 -0.97 -14.76
C LEU A 23 -2.90 -0.75 -14.24
N LEU A 24 -2.57 -1.41 -13.11
CA LEU A 24 -1.23 -1.38 -12.55
C LEU A 24 -0.22 -2.09 -13.45
N CYS A 25 -0.56 -3.25 -14.00
CA CYS A 25 0.31 -3.96 -14.94
C CYS A 25 0.56 -3.10 -16.19
N ASP A 26 -0.50 -2.52 -16.78
CA ASP A 26 -0.39 -1.65 -17.95
C ASP A 26 0.53 -0.45 -17.65
N MET A 27 0.31 0.23 -16.51
CA MET A 27 1.18 1.33 -16.06
C MET A 27 2.64 0.87 -15.90
N LEU A 28 2.87 -0.28 -15.28
CA LEU A 28 4.23 -0.82 -15.10
C LEU A 28 4.89 -1.18 -16.43
N GLU A 29 4.14 -1.60 -17.44
CA GLU A 29 4.66 -1.87 -18.77
C GLU A 29 5.09 -0.59 -19.51
N GLU A 30 4.37 0.51 -19.34
CA GLU A 30 4.64 1.78 -20.01
C GLU A 30 5.73 2.61 -19.32
N VAL A 31 5.79 2.62 -17.99
CA VAL A 31 6.69 3.49 -17.23
C VAL A 31 8.13 2.96 -17.25
N HIS A 32 9.07 3.87 -17.52
CA HIS A 32 10.50 3.59 -17.37
C HIS A 32 10.95 3.87 -15.94
N PHE A 33 11.69 2.94 -15.36
CA PHE A 33 12.35 3.09 -14.07
C PHE A 33 13.58 2.19 -13.99
N ASP A 34 14.51 2.53 -13.11
CA ASP A 34 15.74 1.75 -12.85
C ASP A 34 15.62 0.87 -11.61
N GLU A 35 14.79 1.27 -10.67
CA GLU A 35 14.52 0.55 -9.43
C GLU A 35 13.05 0.71 -9.03
N LEU A 36 12.41 -0.38 -8.62
CA LEU A 36 11.04 -0.36 -8.08
C LEU A 36 11.07 -0.59 -6.56
N ILE A 37 10.39 0.29 -5.82
CA ILE A 37 10.21 0.16 -4.38
C ILE A 37 8.72 -0.05 -4.11
N LEU A 38 8.37 -1.24 -3.64
CA LEU A 38 7.04 -1.63 -3.20
C LEU A 38 6.93 -1.34 -1.70
N ALA A 39 6.27 -0.24 -1.34
CA ALA A 39 6.34 0.33 0.01
C ALA A 39 5.21 -0.15 0.94
N GLY A 40 5.03 -1.47 1.03
CA GLY A 40 4.11 -2.16 1.94
C GLY A 40 2.68 -2.30 1.45
N ASP A 41 1.99 -3.28 2.01
CA ASP A 41 0.59 -3.63 1.71
C ASP A 41 0.36 -3.90 0.22
N ILE A 42 1.32 -4.60 -0.40
CA ILE A 42 1.30 -4.91 -1.83
C ILE A 42 0.37 -6.08 -2.12
N ILE A 43 0.50 -7.17 -1.35
CA ILE A 43 -0.36 -8.35 -1.46
C ILE A 43 -1.18 -8.46 -0.19
N ASP A 44 -2.50 -8.56 -0.31
CA ASP A 44 -3.39 -8.68 0.85
C ASP A 44 -3.48 -10.13 1.35
N PHE A 45 -2.42 -10.62 1.99
CA PHE A 45 -2.39 -11.97 2.57
C PHE A 45 -3.35 -12.16 3.74
N ILE A 46 -3.90 -11.09 4.30
CA ILE A 46 -4.90 -11.19 5.38
C ILE A 46 -6.24 -11.63 4.80
N LYS A 47 -6.63 -11.07 3.65
CA LYS A 47 -7.92 -11.34 3.01
C LYS A 47 -7.86 -12.42 1.95
N VAL A 48 -6.72 -12.56 1.28
CA VAL A 48 -6.54 -13.47 0.15
C VAL A 48 -5.33 -14.37 0.41
N PRO A 49 -5.55 -15.50 1.11
CA PRO A 49 -4.45 -16.41 1.46
C PRO A 49 -3.88 -17.18 0.27
N THR A 50 -4.44 -16.99 -0.93
CA THR A 50 -4.05 -17.72 -2.14
C THR A 50 -3.75 -16.77 -3.28
N PHE A 51 -2.76 -17.13 -4.10
CA PHE A 51 -2.46 -16.39 -5.32
C PHE A 51 -3.61 -16.52 -6.34
N THR A 52 -4.14 -15.39 -6.77
CA THR A 52 -5.10 -15.33 -7.87
C THR A 52 -4.37 -15.26 -9.22
N LYS A 53 -5.09 -15.49 -10.34
CA LYS A 53 -4.52 -15.29 -11.68
C LYS A 53 -3.98 -13.87 -11.87
N ARG A 54 -4.62 -12.88 -11.26
CA ARG A 54 -4.20 -11.47 -11.31
C ARG A 54 -2.91 -11.24 -10.54
N THR A 55 -2.80 -11.85 -9.35
CA THR A 55 -1.55 -11.82 -8.57
C THR A 55 -0.39 -12.42 -9.36
N ILE A 56 -0.62 -13.54 -10.05
CA ILE A 56 0.39 -14.19 -10.90
C ILE A 56 0.80 -13.25 -12.05
N LYS A 57 -0.18 -12.65 -12.77
CA LYS A 57 0.10 -11.69 -13.84
C LYS A 57 0.95 -10.53 -13.35
N PHE A 58 0.64 -9.97 -12.18
CA PHE A 58 1.42 -8.89 -11.58
C PHE A 58 2.88 -9.31 -11.32
N ILE A 59 3.09 -10.48 -10.72
CA ILE A 59 4.43 -11.02 -10.46
C ILE A 59 5.21 -11.24 -11.77
N GLU A 60 4.54 -11.76 -12.81
CA GLU A 60 5.13 -11.94 -14.13
C GLU A 60 5.52 -10.60 -14.77
N THR A 61 4.65 -9.58 -14.70
CA THR A 61 4.96 -8.22 -15.17
C THR A 61 6.20 -7.67 -14.48
N LEU A 62 6.30 -7.79 -13.15
CA LEU A 62 7.47 -7.36 -12.40
C LEU A 62 8.73 -8.10 -12.83
N LYS A 63 8.65 -9.41 -13.00
CA LYS A 63 9.78 -10.25 -13.45
C LYS A 63 10.26 -9.87 -14.85
N ASN A 64 9.32 -9.61 -15.76
CA ASN A 64 9.63 -9.25 -17.15
C ASN A 64 10.34 -7.90 -17.28
N LYS A 65 10.12 -6.97 -16.35
CA LYS A 65 10.87 -5.71 -16.29
C LYS A 65 12.36 -5.91 -16.02
N GLY A 66 12.76 -6.98 -15.36
CA GLY A 66 14.16 -7.31 -15.08
C GLY A 66 14.91 -6.24 -14.28
N LYS A 67 14.19 -5.41 -13.53
CA LYS A 67 14.75 -4.33 -12.70
C LYS A 67 14.84 -4.76 -11.25
N PRO A 68 15.78 -4.18 -10.46
CA PRO A 68 15.82 -4.40 -9.02
C PRO A 68 14.51 -4.02 -8.35
N ILE A 69 14.01 -4.90 -7.48
CA ILE A 69 12.77 -4.68 -6.73
C ILE A 69 13.09 -4.75 -5.25
N ILE A 70 12.72 -3.70 -4.53
CA ILE A 70 12.76 -3.63 -3.07
C ILE A 70 11.34 -3.75 -2.55
N TYR A 71 11.07 -4.77 -1.75
CA TYR A 71 9.79 -4.98 -1.10
C TYR A 71 9.88 -4.57 0.37
N VAL A 72 9.30 -3.43 0.72
CA VAL A 72 9.17 -3.00 2.10
C VAL A 72 7.90 -3.64 2.67
N ILE A 73 8.04 -4.41 3.75
CA ILE A 73 6.96 -5.21 4.32
C ILE A 73 5.97 -4.31 5.05
N GLY A 74 4.67 -4.44 4.73
CA GLY A 74 3.56 -3.75 5.39
C GLY A 74 2.88 -4.60 6.45
N ASN A 75 1.75 -4.14 6.95
CA ASN A 75 0.98 -4.89 7.95
C ASN A 75 0.04 -5.95 7.35
N HIS A 76 -0.39 -5.81 6.10
CA HIS A 76 -1.18 -6.82 5.40
C HIS A 76 -0.32 -7.97 4.86
N ASP A 77 0.95 -7.73 4.63
CA ASP A 77 1.94 -8.70 4.17
C ASP A 77 2.99 -9.06 5.24
N ILE A 78 2.62 -8.92 6.52
CA ILE A 78 3.50 -9.20 7.67
C ILE A 78 4.07 -10.63 7.69
N ASN A 79 3.39 -11.57 7.04
CA ASN A 79 3.88 -12.95 6.91
C ASN A 79 5.19 -13.05 6.13
N LEU A 80 5.52 -12.02 5.32
CA LEU A 80 6.80 -11.95 4.61
C LEU A 80 7.98 -11.55 5.51
N THR A 81 7.74 -11.26 6.80
CA THR A 81 8.81 -10.92 7.75
C THR A 81 9.81 -12.07 7.94
N GLU A 82 9.39 -13.31 7.70
CA GLU A 82 10.30 -14.46 7.71
C GLU A 82 11.40 -14.39 6.64
N PHE A 83 11.18 -13.60 5.57
CA PHE A 83 12.13 -13.37 4.48
C PHE A 83 12.88 -12.03 4.62
N GLU A 84 12.78 -11.38 5.77
CA GLU A 84 13.42 -10.07 5.96
C GLU A 84 14.93 -10.14 5.74
N ASN A 85 15.46 -9.22 4.93
CA ASN A 85 16.82 -9.13 4.44
C ASN A 85 17.25 -10.20 3.40
N GLU A 86 16.34 -11.07 2.97
CA GLU A 86 16.58 -12.01 1.90
C GLU A 86 16.25 -11.44 0.53
N THR A 87 16.83 -12.06 -0.51
CA THR A 87 16.52 -11.77 -1.91
C THR A 87 16.01 -13.04 -2.58
N ILE A 88 14.74 -13.04 -2.94
CA ILE A 88 14.06 -14.19 -3.53
C ILE A 88 13.51 -13.78 -4.90
N GLY A 89 13.91 -14.48 -5.95
CA GLY A 89 13.44 -14.20 -7.31
C GLY A 89 13.75 -12.79 -7.83
N GLY A 90 14.82 -12.16 -7.32
CA GLY A 90 15.19 -10.78 -7.68
C GLY A 90 14.48 -9.69 -6.86
N VAL A 91 13.65 -10.08 -5.90
CA VAL A 91 12.96 -9.17 -4.96
C VAL A 91 13.68 -9.21 -3.62
N LYS A 92 14.14 -8.07 -3.14
CA LYS A 92 14.75 -7.91 -1.80
C LYS A 92 13.69 -7.49 -0.80
N PHE A 93 13.47 -8.30 0.25
CA PHE A 93 12.52 -8.04 1.32
C PHE A 93 13.17 -7.31 2.48
N VAL A 94 12.57 -6.20 2.93
CA VAL A 94 13.09 -5.39 4.04
C VAL A 94 11.95 -4.77 4.85
N SER A 95 12.17 -4.49 6.13
CA SER A 95 11.23 -3.71 6.95
C SER A 95 11.34 -2.20 6.71
N LYS A 96 12.50 -1.75 6.23
CA LYS A 96 12.80 -0.37 5.86
C LYS A 96 13.86 -0.34 4.77
N TYR A 97 13.75 0.60 3.85
CA TYR A 97 14.74 0.84 2.80
C TYR A 97 15.26 2.27 2.87
N GLN A 98 16.56 2.44 2.67
CA GLN A 98 17.20 3.74 2.73
C GLN A 98 18.08 3.94 1.49
N PHE A 99 18.00 5.11 0.90
CA PHE A 99 18.85 5.52 -0.22
C PHE A 99 19.21 7.01 -0.13
N SER A 100 20.28 7.39 -0.80
CA SER A 100 20.70 8.80 -0.88
C SER A 100 20.43 9.35 -2.28
N TYR A 101 20.00 10.63 -2.33
CA TYR A 101 19.80 11.38 -3.57
C TYR A 101 20.01 12.87 -3.29
N CYS A 102 20.83 13.57 -4.10
CA CYS A 102 21.14 15.00 -3.96
C CYS A 102 21.52 15.38 -2.51
N ASP A 103 22.52 14.69 -1.94
CA ASP A 103 23.04 14.89 -0.57
C ASP A 103 22.01 14.73 0.55
N ARG A 104 20.84 14.17 0.23
CA ARG A 104 19.80 13.84 1.20
C ARG A 104 19.63 12.34 1.30
N THR A 105 19.35 11.88 2.51
CA THR A 105 19.02 10.50 2.78
C THR A 105 17.51 10.33 2.90
N TYR A 106 16.96 9.46 2.09
CA TYR A 106 15.53 9.11 2.10
C TYR A 106 15.36 7.74 2.74
N ARG A 107 14.30 7.63 3.55
CA ARG A 107 13.92 6.36 4.16
C ARG A 107 12.50 6.03 3.77
N VAL A 108 12.32 4.85 3.18
CA VAL A 108 11.02 4.28 2.81
C VAL A 108 10.64 3.23 3.84
N MET A 109 9.46 3.36 4.41
CA MET A 109 8.83 2.40 5.32
C MET A 109 7.33 2.52 5.18
N HIS A 110 6.60 1.45 5.43
CA HIS A 110 5.14 1.46 5.26
C HIS A 110 4.42 2.39 6.26
N GLY A 111 4.98 2.55 7.46
CA GLY A 111 4.46 3.50 8.46
C GLY A 111 3.56 2.87 9.53
N HIS A 112 3.13 1.62 9.39
CA HIS A 112 2.37 0.90 10.42
C HIS A 112 3.12 0.78 11.75
N GLN A 113 4.44 0.90 11.73
CA GLN A 113 5.29 0.87 12.92
C GLN A 113 5.06 2.07 13.86
N PHE A 114 4.51 3.17 13.33
CA PHE A 114 4.19 4.38 14.10
C PHE A 114 2.75 4.37 14.65
N ASP A 115 1.95 3.39 14.25
CA ASP A 115 0.58 3.28 14.73
C ASP A 115 0.51 2.31 15.93
N THR A 116 0.70 2.89 17.12
CA THR A 116 0.66 2.14 18.39
C THR A 116 -0.69 1.46 18.65
N GLY A 117 -1.78 1.95 18.07
CA GLY A 117 -3.10 1.34 18.17
C GLY A 117 -3.18 0.00 17.43
N ILE A 118 -2.57 -0.13 16.26
CA ILE A 118 -2.62 -1.35 15.44
C ILE A 118 -1.80 -2.48 16.08
N VAL A 119 -0.68 -2.17 16.71
CA VAL A 119 0.17 -3.19 17.36
C VAL A 119 -0.58 -3.90 18.50
N THR A 120 -1.40 -3.16 19.24
CA THR A 120 -2.19 -3.70 20.36
C THR A 120 -3.45 -4.44 19.89
N TRP A 121 -3.91 -4.17 18.67
CA TRP A 121 -5.22 -4.64 18.16
C TRP A 121 -5.12 -5.65 17.01
N LYS A 122 -3.97 -6.28 16.78
CA LYS A 122 -3.77 -7.25 15.69
C LYS A 122 -4.87 -8.32 15.61
N PHE A 123 -5.30 -8.85 16.75
CA PHE A 123 -6.36 -9.85 16.80
C PHE A 123 -7.73 -9.26 16.39
N PHE A 124 -8.07 -8.08 16.91
CA PHE A 124 -9.31 -7.38 16.56
C PHE A 124 -9.35 -6.95 15.10
N MET A 125 -8.23 -6.47 14.56
CA MET A 125 -8.13 -6.08 13.16
C MET A 125 -8.31 -7.27 12.22
N LYS A 126 -7.80 -8.45 12.60
CA LYS A 126 -8.03 -9.69 11.83
C LYS A 126 -9.51 -10.08 11.79
N ILE A 127 -10.23 -9.98 12.91
CA ILE A 127 -11.67 -10.25 12.99
C ILE A 127 -12.45 -9.24 12.15
N ILE A 128 -12.14 -7.94 12.28
CA ILE A 128 -12.78 -6.87 11.50
C ILE A 128 -12.53 -7.06 10.00
N SER A 129 -11.32 -7.45 9.62
CA SER A 129 -10.97 -7.71 8.22
C SER A 129 -11.76 -8.89 7.64
N ILE A 130 -11.88 -9.99 8.38
CA ILE A 130 -12.68 -11.16 7.96
C ILE A 130 -14.16 -10.79 7.83
N PHE A 131 -14.68 -10.02 8.79
CA PHE A 131 -16.07 -9.57 8.77
C PHE A 131 -16.33 -8.61 7.60
N GLN A 132 -15.41 -7.69 7.34
CA GLN A 132 -15.49 -6.78 6.19
C GLN A 132 -15.47 -7.57 4.87
N ASP A 133 -14.58 -8.54 4.73
CA ASP A 133 -14.49 -9.39 3.53
C ASP A 133 -15.77 -10.21 3.32
N PHE A 134 -16.36 -10.72 4.41
CA PHE A 134 -17.66 -11.40 4.36
C PHE A 134 -18.77 -10.46 3.87
N LEU A 135 -18.85 -9.24 4.38
CA LEU A 135 -19.82 -8.25 3.95
C LEU A 135 -19.63 -7.86 2.47
N GLU A 136 -18.40 -7.61 2.06
CA GLU A 136 -18.07 -7.23 0.68
C GLU A 136 -18.42 -8.35 -0.29
N ARG A 137 -18.06 -9.61 0.03
CA ARG A 137 -18.32 -10.76 -0.85
C ARG A 137 -19.79 -11.18 -0.86
N ARG A 138 -20.45 -11.15 0.29
CA ARG A 138 -21.83 -11.68 0.42
C ARG A 138 -22.89 -10.64 0.09
N LEU A 139 -22.67 -9.38 0.48
CA LEU A 139 -23.65 -8.31 0.33
C LEU A 139 -23.26 -7.29 -0.75
N ARG A 140 -22.10 -7.44 -1.39
CA ARG A 140 -21.53 -6.46 -2.35
C ARG A 140 -21.48 -5.03 -1.75
N TRP A 141 -21.38 -4.93 -0.45
CA TRP A 141 -21.36 -3.66 0.27
C TRP A 141 -19.93 -3.24 0.56
N ASP A 142 -19.49 -2.17 -0.09
CA ASP A 142 -18.18 -1.58 0.08
C ASP A 142 -18.16 -0.67 1.32
N MET A 143 -17.90 -1.27 2.48
CA MET A 143 -17.81 -0.55 3.75
C MET A 143 -16.62 0.41 3.78
N ALA A 144 -15.51 0.07 3.11
CA ALA A 144 -14.32 0.91 3.06
C ALA A 144 -14.59 2.20 2.30
N SER A 145 -15.20 2.13 1.12
CA SER A 145 -15.63 3.31 0.36
C SER A 145 -16.67 4.15 1.10
N TRP A 146 -17.59 3.51 1.83
CA TRP A 146 -18.56 4.23 2.66
C TRP A 146 -17.88 4.99 3.80
N LEU A 147 -16.94 4.37 4.51
CA LEU A 147 -16.16 5.02 5.58
C LEU A 147 -15.30 6.17 5.06
N VAL A 148 -14.63 6.00 3.92
CA VAL A 148 -13.82 7.04 3.29
C VAL A 148 -14.70 8.23 2.89
N LYS A 149 -15.85 7.99 2.24
CA LYS A 149 -16.81 9.04 1.89
C LYS A 149 -17.31 9.79 3.13
N HIS A 150 -17.57 9.08 4.24
CA HIS A 150 -18.02 9.71 5.50
C HIS A 150 -16.91 10.52 6.17
N LYS A 151 -15.66 10.01 6.21
CA LYS A 151 -14.51 10.76 6.74
C LYS A 151 -14.18 11.99 5.89
N LEU A 152 -14.24 11.88 4.56
CA LEU A 152 -14.04 13.01 3.65
C LEU A 152 -15.13 14.06 3.82
N LYS A 153 -16.38 13.67 3.99
CA LYS A 153 -17.49 14.59 4.27
C LYS A 153 -17.28 15.35 5.61
N LYS A 154 -16.85 14.65 6.66
CA LYS A 154 -16.52 15.29 7.95
C LYS A 154 -15.32 16.24 7.85
N ARG A 155 -14.26 15.86 7.11
CA ARG A 155 -13.09 16.73 6.90
C ARG A 155 -13.44 17.98 6.09
N LYS A 156 -14.28 17.85 5.06
CA LYS A 156 -14.76 18.99 4.26
C LYS A 156 -15.60 19.95 5.09
N LEU A 157 -16.52 19.42 5.92
CA LEU A 157 -17.30 20.23 6.87
C LEU A 157 -16.41 20.94 7.89
N ARG A 158 -15.42 20.25 8.48
CA ARG A 158 -14.48 20.85 9.44
C ARG A 158 -13.68 21.97 8.80
N ARG A 159 -13.16 21.80 7.59
CA ARG A 159 -12.42 22.83 6.86
C ARG A 159 -13.28 24.05 6.54
N VAL A 160 -14.56 23.87 6.21
CA VAL A 160 -15.52 24.99 6.01
C VAL A 160 -15.77 25.72 7.34
N TRP A 161 -15.91 25.00 8.46
CA TRP A 161 -16.05 25.59 9.78
C TRP A 161 -14.82 26.40 10.20
N ASP A 162 -13.61 25.89 9.95
CA ASP A 162 -12.37 26.56 10.27
C ASP A 162 -12.21 27.87 9.46
N ILE A 163 -12.58 27.87 8.17
CA ILE A 163 -12.61 29.07 7.31
C ILE A 163 -13.63 30.09 7.80
N LEU A 164 -14.84 29.65 8.16
CA LEU A 164 -15.89 30.53 8.65
C LEU A 164 -15.55 31.16 10.01
N LYS A 165 -14.85 30.41 10.86
CA LYS A 165 -14.35 30.92 12.14
C LYS A 165 -13.27 31.98 11.96
N TRP A 166 -12.32 31.75 11.03
CA TRP A 166 -11.25 32.65 10.70
C TRP A 166 -11.76 34.00 10.17
N ASN A 167 -12.79 33.97 9.29
CA ASN A 167 -13.42 35.19 8.77
C ASN A 167 -14.19 35.99 9.84
N LYS A 168 -14.63 35.33 10.94
CA LYS A 168 -15.29 36.01 12.06
C LYS A 168 -14.32 36.66 13.05
N GLU A 169 -13.05 36.24 13.08
CA GLU A 169 -12.02 36.80 13.94
C GLU A 169 -11.19 37.89 13.22
N ALA A 170 -11.48 38.13 11.92
CA ALA A 170 -10.83 39.15 11.09
C ALA A 170 -11.65 40.45 10.91
N ASP A 171 -12.89 40.50 11.41
CA ASP A 171 -13.74 41.69 11.54
C ASP A 171 -13.70 42.22 12.99
#